data_38e11d9719222beb4511dd691f867c37
#
_entry.id   38e11d9719222beb4511dd691f867c37
#
_cell.length_a   1.000
_cell.length_b   1.000
_cell.length_c   1.000
_cell.angle_alpha   90.00
_cell.angle_beta   90.00
_cell.angle_gamma   90.00
#
_symmetry.space_group_name_H-M   'P 1'
#
loop_
_entity.id
_entity.type
_entity.pdbx_description
1 polymer ?
#
loop_
_entity_poly.entity_id
_entity_poly.type
_entity_poly.pdbx_seq_one_letter_code
_entity_poly.pdbx_strand_id
1 'polypeptide(L)'
;MESSSIPRFEPTKLPSPWRGVLDRELGKLKARNDVIALGICGSVAQDDIWPGSDLDIEVVVKGDRPKEIITTEQEVSVDCGIFGENQLNEIPYDTRPVHDPSGILTKELESRVRDEVVRKALDAQLDRTQKVLGWAENALFEDPRSALAWVTSSSQWLAEIFTLSAGLNWTHRRVISRLEKATTKLHRDDIFQRYGELLGFPRTLEKAGELQELQLGYREIWNYFRGKPNGPVCMVQQPDSEAWFKNRIVPLYDYDRRDLVNLVYSEFRFILAFIFSVAGYERTPDVIFRDTARFDGPPARWVNRYGKILHYFSTADIPDLLILAKDLLEEGRALALMNHGRRIDDPTKFRIRAV
;
A
#
# COMPACT_ATOMS: atom_id res chain seq x y z
N MET A 1 -16.30 -30.04 9.52
CA MET A 1 -15.37 -28.94 9.16
C MET A 1 -14.33 -29.56 8.26
N GLU A 2 -14.41 -29.29 6.97
CA GLU A 2 -13.33 -29.69 6.06
C GLU A 2 -12.11 -28.86 6.42
N SER A 3 -11.01 -29.53 6.76
CA SER A 3 -9.69 -28.93 6.93
C SER A 3 -9.30 -28.31 5.59
N SER A 4 -9.49 -27.01 5.45
CA SER A 4 -9.00 -26.28 4.28
C SER A 4 -7.47 -26.20 4.39
N SER A 5 -6.79 -27.23 3.90
CA SER A 5 -5.34 -27.19 3.79
C SER A 5 -4.92 -26.00 2.93
N ILE A 6 -4.00 -25.17 3.42
CA ILE A 6 -3.45 -24.06 2.65
C ILE A 6 -2.81 -24.63 1.38
N PRO A 7 -3.25 -24.15 0.19
CA PRO A 7 -2.72 -24.69 -1.07
C PRO A 7 -1.23 -24.34 -1.18
N ARG A 8 -0.42 -25.35 -1.53
CA ARG A 8 0.99 -25.14 -1.83
C ARG A 8 1.12 -24.29 -3.11
N PHE A 9 2.14 -23.47 -3.13
CA PHE A 9 2.48 -22.69 -4.31
C PHE A 9 3.07 -23.60 -5.41
N GLU A 10 2.61 -23.44 -6.64
CA GLU A 10 3.08 -24.22 -7.78
C GLU A 10 3.92 -23.35 -8.74
N PRO A 11 5.27 -23.30 -8.62
CA PRO A 11 6.14 -22.46 -9.43
C PRO A 11 5.99 -22.69 -10.95
N THR A 12 5.59 -23.90 -11.35
CA THR A 12 5.46 -24.29 -12.76
C THR A 12 4.38 -23.53 -13.51
N LYS A 13 3.42 -22.91 -12.81
CA LYS A 13 2.35 -22.10 -13.38
C LYS A 13 2.76 -20.67 -13.69
N LEU A 14 3.93 -20.24 -13.21
CA LEU A 14 4.38 -18.87 -13.42
C LEU A 14 4.82 -18.62 -14.87
N PRO A 15 4.46 -17.45 -15.43
CA PRO A 15 5.02 -17.03 -16.71
C PRO A 15 6.50 -16.65 -16.58
N SER A 16 7.23 -16.67 -17.69
CA SER A 16 8.55 -16.02 -17.78
C SER A 16 8.35 -14.49 -17.75
N PRO A 17 9.23 -13.68 -17.10
CA PRO A 17 10.50 -14.07 -16.46
C PRO A 17 10.36 -14.51 -14.99
N TRP A 18 9.19 -14.32 -14.33
CA TRP A 18 9.01 -14.61 -12.88
C TRP A 18 9.47 -16.01 -12.50
N ARG A 19 9.13 -17.01 -13.30
CA ARG A 19 9.52 -18.39 -13.03
C ARG A 19 11.04 -18.56 -12.98
N GLY A 20 11.78 -18.03 -13.95
CA GLY A 20 13.24 -18.18 -14.00
C GLY A 20 13.94 -17.50 -12.83
N VAL A 21 13.43 -16.32 -12.42
CA VAL A 21 13.94 -15.59 -11.26
C VAL A 21 13.63 -16.36 -9.98
N LEU A 22 12.40 -16.84 -9.80
CA LEU A 22 12.00 -17.59 -8.63
C LEU A 22 12.82 -18.89 -8.47
N ASP A 23 12.97 -19.70 -9.53
CA ASP A 23 13.73 -20.95 -9.46
C ASP A 23 15.18 -20.69 -9.02
N ARG A 24 15.80 -19.63 -9.52
CA ARG A 24 17.16 -19.22 -9.15
C ARG A 24 17.25 -18.81 -7.69
N GLU A 25 16.33 -17.97 -7.20
CA GLU A 25 16.34 -17.50 -5.82
C GLU A 25 16.01 -18.62 -4.83
N LEU A 26 15.01 -19.45 -5.14
CA LEU A 26 14.71 -20.64 -4.32
C LEU A 26 15.90 -21.59 -4.24
N GLY A 27 16.64 -21.76 -5.34
CA GLY A 27 17.86 -22.59 -5.34
C GLY A 27 18.92 -22.06 -4.37
N LYS A 28 19.18 -20.74 -4.38
CA LYS A 28 20.11 -20.11 -3.45
C LYS A 28 19.66 -20.20 -1.99
N LEU A 29 18.38 -19.93 -1.73
CA LEU A 29 17.83 -19.94 -0.37
C LEU A 29 17.77 -21.33 0.22
N LYS A 30 17.39 -22.36 -0.55
CA LYS A 30 17.38 -23.77 -0.10
C LYS A 30 18.78 -24.32 0.20
N ALA A 31 19.83 -23.76 -0.42
CA ALA A 31 21.21 -24.16 -0.13
C ALA A 31 21.75 -23.63 1.21
N ARG A 32 21.05 -22.72 1.86
CA ARG A 32 21.44 -22.19 3.17
C ARG A 32 21.06 -23.15 4.29
N ASN A 33 21.98 -23.43 5.19
CA ASN A 33 21.78 -24.35 6.31
C ASN A 33 20.86 -23.79 7.42
N ASP A 34 20.67 -22.48 7.46
CA ASP A 34 19.83 -21.79 8.43
C ASP A 34 18.38 -21.64 7.96
N VAL A 35 18.07 -21.86 6.69
CA VAL A 35 16.70 -21.74 6.15
C VAL A 35 15.93 -23.03 6.45
N ILE A 36 14.77 -22.88 7.09
CA ILE A 36 13.90 -24.00 7.48
C ILE A 36 12.56 -24.04 6.73
N ALA A 37 12.07 -22.88 6.26
CA ALA A 37 10.91 -22.83 5.38
C ALA A 37 10.97 -21.64 4.43
N LEU A 38 10.27 -21.75 3.28
CA LEU A 38 10.10 -20.70 2.29
C LEU A 38 8.64 -20.63 1.86
N GLY A 39 8.14 -19.42 1.74
CA GLY A 39 6.81 -19.13 1.21
C GLY A 39 6.85 -18.05 0.15
N ILE A 40 5.79 -17.93 -0.62
CA ILE A 40 5.56 -16.84 -1.59
C ILE A 40 4.29 -16.13 -1.17
N CYS A 41 4.31 -14.80 -1.15
CA CYS A 41 3.12 -13.99 -0.89
C CYS A 41 2.85 -12.98 -2.00
N GLY A 42 1.92 -12.06 -1.77
CA GLY A 42 1.61 -10.98 -2.72
C GLY A 42 0.92 -11.42 -4.00
N SER A 43 1.10 -10.63 -5.06
CA SER A 43 0.39 -10.82 -6.35
C SER A 43 0.73 -12.15 -7.02
N VAL A 44 1.94 -12.62 -6.88
CA VAL A 44 2.42 -13.89 -7.44
C VAL A 44 1.75 -15.08 -6.76
N ALA A 45 1.63 -15.06 -5.43
CA ALA A 45 0.94 -16.12 -4.70
C ALA A 45 -0.57 -16.19 -5.02
N GLN A 46 -1.15 -15.09 -5.49
CA GLN A 46 -2.58 -14.95 -5.76
C GLN A 46 -2.96 -15.21 -7.23
N ASP A 47 -2.02 -15.61 -8.07
CA ASP A 47 -2.19 -15.77 -9.51
C ASP A 47 -2.68 -14.46 -10.21
N ASP A 48 -2.26 -13.30 -9.68
CA ASP A 48 -2.65 -11.98 -10.17
C ASP A 48 -1.44 -11.16 -10.61
N ILE A 49 -0.61 -11.78 -11.45
CA ILE A 49 0.64 -11.22 -11.94
C ILE A 49 0.36 -10.17 -13.01
N TRP A 50 1.11 -9.09 -12.96
CA TRP A 50 1.10 -8.01 -13.95
C TRP A 50 2.56 -7.54 -14.20
N PRO A 51 2.85 -6.75 -15.25
CA PRO A 51 4.23 -6.39 -15.62
C PRO A 51 5.10 -5.76 -14.54
N GLY A 52 4.50 -5.09 -13.56
CA GLY A 52 5.21 -4.52 -12.41
C GLY A 52 5.16 -5.36 -11.13
N SER A 53 4.71 -6.63 -11.20
CA SER A 53 4.72 -7.53 -10.05
C SER A 53 6.15 -7.88 -9.66
N ASP A 54 6.41 -7.81 -8.36
CA ASP A 54 7.59 -8.34 -7.71
C ASP A 54 7.38 -9.80 -7.25
N LEU A 55 8.46 -10.43 -6.84
CA LEU A 55 8.46 -11.70 -6.14
C LEU A 55 8.66 -11.44 -4.65
N ASP A 56 7.62 -11.65 -3.86
CA ASP A 56 7.68 -11.57 -2.41
C ASP A 56 7.97 -12.96 -1.84
N ILE A 57 9.18 -13.18 -1.35
CA ILE A 57 9.64 -14.47 -0.79
C ILE A 57 9.79 -14.32 0.71
N GLU A 58 9.04 -15.13 1.47
CA GLU A 58 9.13 -15.21 2.91
C GLU A 58 10.10 -16.35 3.32
N VAL A 59 11.14 -15.99 4.03
CA VAL A 59 12.24 -16.88 4.42
C VAL A 59 12.21 -17.07 5.92
N VAL A 60 11.95 -18.28 6.39
CA VAL A 60 12.03 -18.64 7.80
C VAL A 60 13.39 -19.24 8.08
N VAL A 61 14.10 -18.68 9.06
CA VAL A 61 15.43 -19.13 9.48
C VAL A 61 15.42 -19.64 10.92
N LYS A 62 16.36 -20.53 11.24
CA LYS A 62 16.54 -21.09 12.59
C LYS A 62 16.86 -20.01 13.61
N GLY A 63 16.26 -20.13 14.79
CA GLY A 63 16.53 -19.31 15.96
C GLY A 63 15.89 -17.93 15.91
N ASP A 64 16.22 -17.12 16.90
CA ASP A 64 15.73 -15.77 17.05
C ASP A 64 16.55 -14.81 16.18
N ARG A 65 15.90 -14.15 15.26
CA ARG A 65 16.52 -13.15 14.39
C ARG A 65 15.57 -11.98 14.21
N PRO A 66 16.06 -10.73 14.22
CA PRO A 66 15.21 -9.60 13.89
C PRO A 66 14.74 -9.69 12.43
N LYS A 67 13.50 -9.26 12.19
CA LYS A 67 12.95 -9.19 10.83
C LYS A 67 13.83 -8.32 9.95
N GLU A 68 14.16 -8.84 8.78
CA GLU A 68 14.93 -8.15 7.76
C GLU A 68 14.19 -8.25 6.41
N ILE A 69 14.25 -7.20 5.61
CA ILE A 69 13.75 -7.21 4.23
C ILE A 69 14.93 -6.90 3.32
N ILE A 70 15.20 -7.81 2.39
CA ILE A 70 16.24 -7.65 1.38
C ILE A 70 15.59 -7.54 0.02
N THR A 71 15.75 -6.38 -0.62
CA THR A 71 15.28 -6.14 -1.99
C THR A 71 16.41 -6.34 -2.97
N THR A 72 16.18 -7.11 -4.03
CA THR A 72 17.10 -7.33 -5.13
C THR A 72 16.42 -7.00 -6.45
N GLU A 73 17.00 -6.07 -7.21
CA GLU A 73 16.50 -5.70 -8.53
C GLU A 73 17.20 -6.53 -9.61
N GLN A 74 16.41 -7.28 -10.38
CA GLN A 74 16.83 -8.13 -11.49
C GLN A 74 15.92 -7.87 -12.71
N GLU A 75 15.65 -8.91 -13.54
CA GLU A 75 14.57 -8.87 -14.54
C GLU A 75 13.19 -8.63 -13.90
N VAL A 76 13.02 -9.18 -12.69
CA VAL A 76 11.89 -8.95 -11.79
C VAL A 76 12.46 -8.55 -10.45
N SER A 77 11.86 -7.58 -9.80
CA SER A 77 12.21 -7.22 -8.42
C SER A 77 11.89 -8.37 -7.47
N VAL A 78 12.78 -8.64 -6.53
CA VAL A 78 12.61 -9.67 -5.51
C VAL A 78 12.70 -9.04 -4.13
N ASP A 79 11.68 -9.19 -3.32
CA ASP A 79 11.65 -8.80 -1.92
C ASP A 79 11.69 -10.06 -1.04
N CYS A 80 12.78 -10.24 -0.29
CA CYS A 80 12.91 -11.34 0.65
C CYS A 80 12.66 -10.85 2.07
N GLY A 81 11.54 -11.24 2.68
CA GLY A 81 11.29 -11.07 4.11
C GLY A 81 11.95 -12.20 4.89
N ILE A 82 12.90 -11.89 5.77
CA ILE A 82 13.59 -12.90 6.60
C ILE A 82 13.03 -12.84 8.02
N PHE A 83 12.58 -13.97 8.55
CA PHE A 83 11.93 -14.10 9.84
C PHE A 83 12.62 -15.20 10.66
N GLY A 84 12.85 -14.93 11.94
CA GLY A 84 13.20 -15.99 12.90
C GLY A 84 11.99 -16.87 13.24
N GLU A 85 12.24 -18.05 13.84
CA GLU A 85 11.17 -18.97 14.28
C GLU A 85 10.18 -18.31 15.25
N ASN A 86 10.61 -17.34 16.05
CA ASN A 86 9.78 -16.58 16.99
C ASN A 86 8.89 -15.52 16.32
N GLN A 87 9.07 -15.26 15.03
CA GLN A 87 8.34 -14.23 14.26
C GLN A 87 7.42 -14.81 13.19
N LEU A 88 7.15 -16.09 13.24
CA LEU A 88 6.25 -16.74 12.28
C LEU A 88 4.91 -16.03 12.18
N ASN A 89 4.39 -15.49 13.29
CA ASN A 89 3.14 -14.73 13.34
C ASN A 89 3.16 -13.40 12.58
N GLU A 90 4.32 -12.90 12.16
CA GLU A 90 4.48 -11.68 11.36
C GLU A 90 4.47 -11.94 9.85
N ILE A 91 4.60 -13.21 9.43
CA ILE A 91 4.56 -13.59 8.00
C ILE A 91 3.19 -13.22 7.42
N PRO A 92 3.11 -12.68 6.20
CA PRO A 92 1.86 -12.33 5.54
C PRO A 92 0.87 -13.51 5.49
N TYR A 93 -0.41 -13.24 5.75
CA TYR A 93 -1.44 -14.28 5.84
C TYR A 93 -1.77 -14.95 4.49
N ASP A 94 -1.44 -14.31 3.39
CA ASP A 94 -1.62 -14.81 2.03
C ASP A 94 -0.42 -15.63 1.52
N THR A 95 0.55 -15.88 2.39
CA THR A 95 1.73 -16.68 2.07
C THR A 95 1.33 -18.12 1.73
N ARG A 96 1.85 -18.63 0.61
CA ARG A 96 1.73 -20.03 0.20
C ARG A 96 3.08 -20.73 0.36
N PRO A 97 3.18 -21.78 1.16
CA PRO A 97 4.42 -22.54 1.32
C PRO A 97 4.93 -23.11 0.00
N VAL A 98 6.23 -22.97 -0.27
CA VAL A 98 6.91 -23.53 -1.46
C VAL A 98 7.99 -24.53 -1.05
N HIS A 99 8.54 -24.37 0.14
CA HIS A 99 9.47 -25.32 0.77
C HIS A 99 9.26 -25.28 2.29
N ASP A 100 8.73 -26.34 2.87
CA ASP A 100 8.42 -26.42 4.29
C ASP A 100 8.50 -27.89 4.75
N PRO A 101 9.72 -28.45 4.83
CA PRO A 101 9.91 -29.88 5.14
C PRO A 101 9.44 -30.26 6.55
N SER A 102 9.48 -29.34 7.50
CA SER A 102 9.02 -29.56 8.88
C SER A 102 7.53 -29.27 9.08
N GLY A 103 6.90 -28.60 8.13
CA GLY A 103 5.52 -28.14 8.25
C GLY A 103 5.31 -26.97 9.22
N ILE A 104 6.38 -26.30 9.65
CA ILE A 104 6.31 -25.22 10.65
C ILE A 104 5.54 -24.01 10.10
N LEU A 105 5.83 -23.59 8.86
CA LEU A 105 5.16 -22.50 8.20
C LEU A 105 3.69 -22.83 7.91
N THR A 106 3.44 -24.03 7.39
CA THR A 106 2.07 -24.50 7.11
C THR A 106 1.22 -24.52 8.37
N LYS A 107 1.72 -25.07 9.48
CA LYS A 107 0.99 -25.10 10.76
C LYS A 107 0.69 -23.71 11.30
N GLU A 108 1.64 -22.79 11.21
CA GLU A 108 1.42 -21.42 11.65
C GLU A 108 0.31 -20.75 10.82
N LEU A 109 0.38 -20.84 9.49
CA LEU A 109 -0.62 -20.25 8.61
C LEU A 109 -2.02 -20.89 8.81
N GLU A 110 -2.10 -22.21 9.01
CA GLU A 110 -3.37 -22.90 9.30
C GLU A 110 -3.95 -22.54 10.67
N SER A 111 -3.09 -22.20 11.64
CA SER A 111 -3.52 -21.77 12.97
C SER A 111 -4.20 -20.42 13.00
N ARG A 112 -3.99 -19.61 11.97
CA ARG A 112 -4.51 -18.25 11.89
C ARG A 112 -5.96 -18.24 11.45
N VAL A 113 -6.79 -17.62 12.23
CA VAL A 113 -8.16 -17.31 11.82
C VAL A 113 -8.10 -16.17 10.81
N ARG A 114 -8.27 -16.47 9.52
CA ARG A 114 -8.19 -15.48 8.43
C ARG A 114 -9.02 -14.23 8.72
N ASP A 115 -10.24 -14.41 9.20
CA ASP A 115 -11.14 -13.30 9.52
C ASP A 115 -10.60 -12.39 10.62
N GLU A 116 -9.84 -12.92 11.58
CA GLU A 116 -9.21 -12.10 12.62
C GLU A 116 -8.07 -11.26 12.07
N VAL A 117 -7.26 -11.80 11.18
CA VAL A 117 -6.16 -11.07 10.53
C VAL A 117 -6.71 -9.95 9.63
N VAL A 118 -7.72 -10.27 8.81
CA VAL A 118 -8.39 -9.28 7.97
C VAL A 118 -9.05 -8.19 8.81
N ARG A 119 -9.71 -8.55 9.91
CA ARG A 119 -10.31 -7.58 10.83
C ARG A 119 -9.29 -6.64 11.45
N LYS A 120 -8.15 -7.15 11.93
CA LYS A 120 -7.06 -6.30 12.45
C LYS A 120 -6.52 -5.34 11.38
N ALA A 121 -6.37 -5.83 10.15
CA ALA A 121 -5.98 -4.98 9.03
C ALA A 121 -7.03 -3.90 8.74
N LEU A 122 -8.30 -4.24 8.70
CA LEU A 122 -9.41 -3.30 8.51
C LEU A 122 -9.45 -2.24 9.62
N ASP A 123 -9.37 -2.63 10.89
CA ASP A 123 -9.34 -1.70 12.02
C ASP A 123 -8.17 -0.72 11.88
N ALA A 124 -6.99 -1.21 11.50
CA ALA A 124 -5.82 -0.35 11.30
C ALA A 124 -6.00 0.65 10.13
N GLN A 125 -6.66 0.25 9.03
CA GLN A 125 -6.90 1.17 7.91
C GLN A 125 -8.01 2.17 8.24
N LEU A 126 -9.04 1.77 8.95
CA LEU A 126 -10.09 2.67 9.44
C LEU A 126 -9.51 3.77 10.34
N ASP A 127 -8.67 3.38 11.31
CA ASP A 127 -8.01 4.33 12.22
C ASP A 127 -7.06 5.29 11.47
N ARG A 128 -6.28 4.77 10.53
CA ARG A 128 -5.37 5.59 9.70
C ARG A 128 -6.14 6.59 8.86
N THR A 129 -7.20 6.15 8.20
CA THR A 129 -8.05 7.01 7.37
C THR A 129 -8.68 8.11 8.21
N GLN A 130 -9.29 7.76 9.34
CA GLN A 130 -9.89 8.73 10.25
C GLN A 130 -8.88 9.77 10.74
N LYS A 131 -7.67 9.34 11.11
CA LYS A 131 -6.59 10.24 11.55
C LYS A 131 -6.19 11.24 10.46
N VAL A 132 -6.04 10.78 9.22
CA VAL A 132 -5.63 11.67 8.12
C VAL A 132 -6.74 12.61 7.71
N LEU A 133 -7.99 12.18 7.74
CA LEU A 133 -9.13 13.08 7.52
C LEU A 133 -9.25 14.12 8.64
N GLY A 134 -8.88 13.78 9.88
CA GLY A 134 -8.73 14.76 10.97
C GLY A 134 -7.65 15.82 10.69
N TRP A 135 -6.52 15.43 10.09
CA TRP A 135 -5.51 16.41 9.64
C TRP A 135 -6.04 17.31 8.54
N ALA A 136 -6.83 16.77 7.61
CA ALA A 136 -7.49 17.57 6.57
C ALA A 136 -8.44 18.62 7.17
N GLU A 137 -9.23 18.24 8.17
CA GLU A 137 -10.11 19.18 8.88
C GLU A 137 -9.34 20.32 9.56
N ASN A 138 -8.27 19.98 10.26
CA ASN A 138 -7.44 20.96 10.94
C ASN A 138 -6.80 21.96 9.96
N ALA A 139 -6.39 21.46 8.78
CA ALA A 139 -5.76 22.28 7.77
C ALA A 139 -6.75 23.13 6.94
N LEU A 140 -8.03 22.78 6.92
CA LEU A 140 -9.02 23.30 5.94
C LEU A 140 -9.07 24.83 5.86
N PHE A 141 -9.01 25.50 7.00
CA PHE A 141 -9.12 26.96 7.06
C PHE A 141 -7.76 27.67 6.97
N GLU A 142 -6.68 27.05 7.39
CA GLU A 142 -5.34 27.64 7.43
C GLU A 142 -4.57 27.42 6.12
N ASP A 143 -4.69 26.25 5.54
CA ASP A 143 -4.01 25.84 4.32
C ASP A 143 -4.87 24.83 3.52
N PRO A 144 -5.85 25.31 2.73
CA PRO A 144 -6.75 24.44 1.97
C PRO A 144 -6.04 23.43 1.07
N ARG A 145 -4.85 23.77 0.53
CA ARG A 145 -4.06 22.83 -0.28
C ARG A 145 -3.54 21.66 0.56
N SER A 146 -3.16 21.91 1.80
CA SER A 146 -2.78 20.83 2.73
C SER A 146 -3.98 19.95 3.06
N ALA A 147 -5.15 20.55 3.30
CA ALA A 147 -6.38 19.79 3.49
C ALA A 147 -6.67 18.87 2.30
N LEU A 148 -6.59 19.39 1.08
CA LEU A 148 -6.79 18.62 -0.15
C LEU A 148 -5.76 17.48 -0.29
N ALA A 149 -4.49 17.76 0.01
CA ALA A 149 -3.44 16.74 -0.02
C ALA A 149 -3.72 15.60 0.97
N TRP A 150 -4.24 15.90 2.15
CA TRP A 150 -4.63 14.88 3.12
C TRP A 150 -5.86 14.09 2.68
N VAL A 151 -6.88 14.76 2.14
CA VAL A 151 -8.06 14.09 1.60
C VAL A 151 -7.70 13.14 0.48
N THR A 152 -6.93 13.59 -0.53
CA THR A 152 -6.53 12.74 -1.65
C THR A 152 -5.59 11.60 -1.23
N SER A 153 -4.70 11.83 -0.26
CA SER A 153 -3.82 10.78 0.25
C SER A 153 -4.53 9.73 1.12
N SER A 154 -5.72 10.04 1.65
CA SER A 154 -6.55 9.05 2.36
C SER A 154 -7.13 7.99 1.44
N SER A 155 -7.18 8.27 0.14
CA SER A 155 -7.79 7.42 -0.88
C SER A 155 -7.23 5.98 -0.88
N GLN A 156 -5.92 5.82 -0.69
CA GLN A 156 -5.30 4.50 -0.64
C GLN A 156 -5.94 3.60 0.43
N TRP A 157 -6.10 4.12 1.64
CA TRP A 157 -6.65 3.32 2.74
C TRP A 157 -8.14 3.10 2.60
N LEU A 158 -8.87 4.07 2.04
CA LEU A 158 -10.28 3.88 1.70
C LEU A 158 -10.44 2.71 0.72
N ALA A 159 -9.64 2.67 -0.34
CA ALA A 159 -9.67 1.57 -1.29
C ALA A 159 -9.29 0.22 -0.65
N GLU A 160 -8.33 0.24 0.27
CA GLU A 160 -7.91 -0.95 1.02
C GLU A 160 -9.03 -1.48 1.91
N ILE A 161 -9.76 -0.61 2.60
CA ILE A 161 -10.93 -0.98 3.41
C ILE A 161 -11.97 -1.71 2.56
N PHE A 162 -12.35 -1.18 1.40
CA PHE A 162 -13.32 -1.84 0.51
C PHE A 162 -12.80 -3.14 -0.07
N THR A 163 -11.52 -3.18 -0.45
CA THR A 163 -10.88 -4.38 -1.01
C THR A 163 -10.85 -5.52 0.01
N LEU A 164 -10.45 -5.24 1.24
CA LEU A 164 -10.45 -6.20 2.34
C LEU A 164 -11.87 -6.62 2.72
N SER A 165 -12.82 -5.68 2.76
CA SER A 165 -14.24 -5.99 3.04
C SER A 165 -14.86 -6.91 2.00
N ALA A 166 -14.39 -6.85 0.75
CA ALA A 166 -14.77 -7.78 -0.31
C ALA A 166 -14.08 -9.15 -0.20
N GLY A 167 -13.19 -9.35 0.79
CA GLY A 167 -12.39 -10.57 0.93
C GLY A 167 -11.35 -10.72 -0.18
N LEU A 168 -10.92 -9.61 -0.78
CA LEU A 168 -9.81 -9.56 -1.74
C LEU A 168 -8.55 -9.11 -1.03
N ASN A 169 -7.41 -9.56 -1.54
CA ASN A 169 -6.14 -9.11 -0.99
C ASN A 169 -5.80 -7.73 -1.54
N TRP A 170 -5.23 -6.93 -0.67
CA TRP A 170 -4.76 -5.60 -1.00
C TRP A 170 -3.48 -5.62 -1.82
N THR A 171 -3.29 -4.59 -2.66
CA THR A 171 -2.06 -4.36 -3.41
C THR A 171 -1.75 -2.87 -3.47
N HIS A 172 -0.53 -2.51 -3.15
CA HIS A 172 -0.12 -1.11 -3.04
C HIS A 172 -0.11 -0.36 -4.38
N ARG A 173 0.14 -1.05 -5.50
CA ARG A 173 0.32 -0.42 -6.81
C ARG A 173 -0.89 -0.48 -7.72
N ARG A 174 -1.78 -1.44 -7.53
CA ARG A 174 -2.99 -1.63 -8.34
C ARG A 174 -4.26 -1.41 -7.53
N VAL A 175 -4.25 -0.34 -6.76
CA VAL A 175 -5.32 -0.02 -5.81
C VAL A 175 -6.65 0.18 -6.51
N ILE A 176 -6.66 0.91 -7.64
CA ILE A 176 -7.89 1.22 -8.38
C ILE A 176 -8.44 -0.01 -9.07
N SER A 177 -7.61 -0.77 -9.76
CA SER A 177 -8.03 -2.03 -10.42
C SER A 177 -8.59 -3.02 -9.38
N ARG A 178 -8.03 -3.05 -8.18
CA ARG A 178 -8.52 -3.89 -7.08
C ARG A 178 -9.81 -3.38 -6.48
N LEU A 179 -9.93 -2.07 -6.30
CA LEU A 179 -11.15 -1.44 -5.82
C LEU A 179 -12.31 -1.70 -6.78
N GLU A 180 -12.10 -1.58 -8.09
CA GLU A 180 -13.12 -1.87 -9.10
C GLU A 180 -13.63 -3.31 -8.97
N LYS A 181 -12.72 -4.29 -8.87
CA LYS A 181 -13.10 -5.69 -8.61
C LYS A 181 -13.84 -5.86 -7.27
N ALA A 182 -13.40 -5.15 -6.24
CA ALA A 182 -14.01 -5.23 -4.91
C ALA A 182 -15.44 -4.67 -4.91
N THR A 183 -15.65 -3.50 -5.48
CA THR A 183 -16.97 -2.85 -5.53
C THR A 183 -17.95 -3.63 -6.40
N THR A 184 -17.50 -4.18 -7.51
CA THR A 184 -18.31 -5.10 -8.33
C THR A 184 -18.72 -6.35 -7.53
N LYS A 185 -17.78 -6.97 -6.80
CA LYS A 185 -18.08 -8.12 -5.94
C LYS A 185 -19.04 -7.80 -4.79
N LEU A 186 -18.99 -6.60 -4.27
CA LEU A 186 -19.88 -6.09 -3.22
C LEU A 186 -21.23 -5.60 -3.79
N HIS A 187 -21.42 -5.56 -5.10
CA HIS A 187 -22.55 -4.94 -5.79
C HIS A 187 -22.72 -3.45 -5.42
N ARG A 188 -21.60 -2.72 -5.33
CA ARG A 188 -21.51 -1.33 -4.90
C ARG A 188 -20.67 -0.48 -5.87
N ASP A 189 -21.05 -0.48 -7.15
CA ASP A 189 -20.39 0.31 -8.19
C ASP A 189 -20.47 1.83 -7.93
N ASP A 190 -21.44 2.27 -7.13
CA ASP A 190 -21.57 3.64 -6.64
C ASP A 190 -20.34 4.08 -5.83
N ILE A 191 -19.78 3.19 -5.03
CA ILE A 191 -18.55 3.46 -4.26
C ILE A 191 -17.38 3.75 -5.21
N PHE A 192 -17.24 2.98 -6.29
CA PHE A 192 -16.17 3.19 -7.26
C PHE A 192 -16.28 4.54 -7.97
N GLN A 193 -17.49 4.95 -8.34
CA GLN A 193 -17.74 6.26 -8.94
C GLN A 193 -17.36 7.40 -8.00
N ARG A 194 -17.86 7.37 -6.77
CA ARG A 194 -17.56 8.38 -5.74
C ARG A 194 -16.09 8.43 -5.37
N TYR A 195 -15.42 7.28 -5.39
CA TYR A 195 -13.97 7.24 -5.22
C TYR A 195 -13.22 7.92 -6.39
N GLY A 196 -13.70 7.76 -7.62
CA GLY A 196 -13.19 8.49 -8.77
C GLY A 196 -13.33 10.02 -8.62
N GLU A 197 -14.45 10.49 -8.07
CA GLU A 197 -14.66 11.91 -7.74
C GLU A 197 -13.64 12.40 -6.71
N LEU A 198 -13.37 11.60 -5.66
CA LEU A 198 -12.35 11.90 -4.65
C LEU A 198 -10.95 12.10 -5.25
N LEU A 199 -10.62 11.36 -6.31
CA LEU A 199 -9.37 11.47 -7.05
C LEU A 199 -9.40 12.53 -8.17
N GLY A 200 -10.53 13.21 -8.37
CA GLY A 200 -10.72 14.22 -9.39
C GLY A 200 -10.78 13.68 -10.81
N PHE A 201 -11.24 12.43 -11.02
CA PHE A 201 -11.47 11.89 -12.36
C PHE A 201 -12.62 12.64 -13.08
N PRO A 202 -12.54 12.88 -14.40
CA PRO A 202 -11.47 12.52 -15.35
C PRO A 202 -10.30 13.50 -15.42
N ARG A 203 -10.39 14.69 -14.79
CA ARG A 203 -9.39 15.77 -14.95
C ARG A 203 -7.95 15.33 -14.66
N THR A 204 -7.76 14.56 -13.58
CA THR A 204 -6.43 14.05 -13.22
C THR A 204 -5.89 13.04 -14.23
N LEU A 205 -6.76 12.27 -14.90
CA LEU A 205 -6.38 11.32 -15.92
C LEU A 205 -5.92 11.99 -17.22
N GLU A 206 -6.49 13.14 -17.56
CA GLU A 206 -6.08 13.95 -18.73
C GLU A 206 -4.65 14.49 -18.55
N LYS A 207 -4.20 14.60 -17.31
CA LYS A 207 -2.89 15.13 -16.92
C LYS A 207 -1.85 14.04 -16.58
N ALA A 208 -2.03 12.83 -17.08
CA ALA A 208 -1.15 11.70 -16.80
C ALA A 208 0.35 11.99 -17.06
N GLY A 209 0.67 12.84 -18.06
CA GLY A 209 2.05 13.26 -18.31
C GLY A 209 2.68 14.03 -17.15
N GLU A 210 1.91 14.92 -16.50
CA GLU A 210 2.39 15.67 -15.33
C GLU A 210 2.56 14.76 -14.09
N LEU A 211 1.71 13.73 -13.97
CA LEU A 211 1.87 12.68 -12.94
C LEU A 211 3.16 11.87 -13.17
N GLN A 212 3.51 11.58 -14.41
CA GLN A 212 4.78 10.93 -14.76
C GLN A 212 5.97 11.81 -14.39
N GLU A 213 5.91 13.11 -14.68
CA GLU A 213 6.96 14.06 -14.25
C GLU A 213 7.10 14.12 -12.72
N LEU A 214 5.99 14.03 -12.00
CA LEU A 214 6.02 13.96 -10.54
C LEU A 214 6.71 12.70 -10.05
N GLN A 215 6.44 11.55 -10.67
CA GLN A 215 7.12 10.29 -10.36
C GLN A 215 8.63 10.34 -10.66
N LEU A 216 9.04 11.03 -11.71
CA LEU A 216 10.48 11.29 -11.96
C LEU A 216 11.09 12.16 -10.85
N GLY A 217 10.34 13.16 -10.36
CA GLY A 217 10.75 13.95 -9.19
C GLY A 217 10.88 13.13 -7.91
N TYR A 218 10.06 12.10 -7.73
CA TYR A 218 10.20 11.13 -6.64
C TYR A 218 11.58 10.45 -6.66
N ARG A 219 12.06 10.04 -7.82
CA ARG A 219 13.40 9.48 -8.01
C ARG A 219 14.51 10.47 -7.61
N GLU A 220 14.35 11.77 -7.91
CA GLU A 220 15.31 12.82 -7.47
C GLU A 220 15.36 12.91 -5.95
N ILE A 221 14.23 12.84 -5.28
CA ILE A 221 14.14 12.87 -3.81
C ILE A 221 14.77 11.63 -3.20
N TRP A 222 14.48 10.46 -3.76
CA TRP A 222 15.10 9.21 -3.34
C TRP A 222 16.63 9.30 -3.37
N ASN A 223 17.19 9.75 -4.49
CA ASN A 223 18.62 9.92 -4.65
C ASN A 223 19.18 11.01 -3.72
N TYR A 224 18.40 12.05 -3.41
CA TYR A 224 18.79 13.09 -2.46
C TYR A 224 18.91 12.56 -1.03
N PHE A 225 18.02 11.67 -0.61
CA PHE A 225 18.07 11.07 0.74
C PHE A 225 19.03 9.88 0.83
N ARG A 226 19.41 9.29 -0.28
CA ARG A 226 20.35 8.17 -0.31
C ARG A 226 21.68 8.56 0.30
N GLY A 227 22.13 7.79 1.31
CA GLY A 227 23.38 8.05 2.02
C GLY A 227 23.35 9.17 3.07
N LYS A 228 22.18 9.79 3.32
CA LYS A 228 22.06 10.72 4.44
C LYS A 228 21.85 9.95 5.75
N PRO A 229 22.57 10.29 6.85
CA PRO A 229 22.52 9.53 8.10
C PRO A 229 21.13 9.45 8.74
N ASN A 230 20.26 10.41 8.45
CA ASN A 230 18.88 10.47 8.94
C ASN A 230 17.86 10.16 7.83
N GLY A 231 18.31 9.62 6.71
CA GLY A 231 17.43 9.22 5.63
C GLY A 231 16.58 7.99 6.03
N PRO A 232 15.42 7.82 5.41
CA PRO A 232 14.57 6.67 5.69
C PRO A 232 15.31 5.37 5.38
N VAL A 233 15.22 4.40 6.28
CA VAL A 233 15.90 3.10 6.14
C VAL A 233 15.58 2.44 4.79
N CYS A 234 14.34 2.52 4.34
CA CYS A 234 13.93 1.99 3.04
C CYS A 234 14.59 2.68 1.84
N MET A 235 14.95 3.97 1.95
CA MET A 235 15.64 4.71 0.89
C MET A 235 17.17 4.58 0.97
N VAL A 236 17.69 4.44 2.19
CA VAL A 236 19.16 4.33 2.42
C VAL A 236 19.68 2.95 2.02
N GLN A 237 18.87 1.90 2.23
CA GLN A 237 19.29 0.51 2.04
C GLN A 237 19.06 -0.02 0.62
N GLN A 238 18.27 0.66 -0.23
CA GLN A 238 18.04 0.16 -1.58
C GLN A 238 19.18 0.50 -2.53
N PRO A 239 19.81 -0.50 -3.13
CA PRO A 239 21.02 -0.31 -3.90
C PRO A 239 20.79 0.40 -5.25
N ASP A 240 19.61 0.26 -5.85
CA ASP A 240 19.32 0.76 -7.20
C ASP A 240 17.91 1.34 -7.34
N SER A 241 17.82 2.66 -7.15
CA SER A 241 16.53 3.36 -7.33
C SER A 241 16.04 3.38 -8.78
N GLU A 242 16.95 3.22 -9.76
CA GLU A 242 16.60 3.24 -11.18
C GLU A 242 15.94 1.93 -11.61
N ALA A 243 16.51 0.80 -11.21
CA ALA A 243 15.95 -0.50 -11.45
C ALA A 243 14.60 -0.66 -10.74
N TRP A 244 14.50 -0.22 -9.48
CA TRP A 244 13.24 -0.22 -8.74
C TRP A 244 12.15 0.58 -9.47
N PHE A 245 12.48 1.80 -9.89
CA PHE A 245 11.55 2.65 -10.63
C PHE A 245 11.12 2.02 -11.95
N LYS A 246 12.08 1.51 -12.73
CA LYS A 246 11.86 0.84 -14.00
C LYS A 246 10.96 -0.39 -13.84
N ASN A 247 11.22 -1.22 -12.84
CA ASN A 247 10.50 -2.49 -12.70
C ASN A 247 9.12 -2.32 -12.08
N ARG A 248 8.91 -1.29 -11.23
CA ARG A 248 7.71 -1.20 -10.41
C ARG A 248 6.78 -0.03 -10.77
N ILE A 249 7.32 1.06 -11.29
CA ILE A 249 6.55 2.28 -11.57
C ILE A 249 6.26 2.43 -13.06
N VAL A 250 7.28 2.28 -13.91
CA VAL A 250 7.12 2.43 -15.36
C VAL A 250 6.02 1.54 -15.94
N PRO A 251 5.86 0.27 -15.51
CA PRO A 251 4.77 -0.56 -16.01
C PRO A 251 3.36 -0.02 -15.75
N LEU A 252 3.17 0.83 -14.71
CA LEU A 252 1.86 1.46 -14.44
C LEU A 252 1.46 2.45 -15.53
N TYR A 253 2.41 3.05 -16.24
CA TYR A 253 2.12 4.04 -17.28
C TYR A 253 1.30 3.45 -18.43
N ASP A 254 1.54 2.19 -18.71
CA ASP A 254 0.87 1.47 -19.81
C ASP A 254 -0.24 0.54 -19.30
N TYR A 255 -0.18 0.14 -18.03
CA TYR A 255 -1.13 -0.82 -17.45
C TYR A 255 -2.46 -0.17 -17.06
N ASP A 256 -2.43 0.80 -16.15
CA ASP A 256 -3.62 1.55 -15.72
C ASP A 256 -3.24 2.94 -15.18
N ARG A 257 -3.57 3.98 -15.92
CA ARG A 257 -3.30 5.36 -15.52
C ARG A 257 -4.03 5.78 -14.23
N ARG A 258 -5.14 5.14 -13.91
CA ARG A 258 -5.90 5.41 -12.68
C ARG A 258 -5.08 4.97 -11.46
N ASP A 259 -4.40 3.83 -11.56
CA ASP A 259 -3.49 3.35 -10.51
C ASP A 259 -2.28 4.29 -10.33
N LEU A 260 -1.79 4.90 -11.40
CA LEU A 260 -0.74 5.92 -11.33
C LEU A 260 -1.20 7.16 -10.54
N VAL A 261 -2.43 7.65 -10.79
CA VAL A 261 -3.00 8.78 -10.04
C VAL A 261 -3.05 8.48 -8.55
N ASN A 262 -3.61 7.32 -8.19
CA ASN A 262 -3.70 6.92 -6.79
C ASN A 262 -2.31 6.77 -6.14
N LEU A 263 -1.36 6.18 -6.85
CA LEU A 263 0.01 6.01 -6.37
C LEU A 263 0.65 7.37 -6.04
N VAL A 264 0.52 8.34 -6.92
CA VAL A 264 1.04 9.71 -6.71
C VAL A 264 0.47 10.32 -5.44
N TYR A 265 -0.85 10.23 -5.22
CA TYR A 265 -1.48 10.79 -4.03
C TYR A 265 -1.08 10.04 -2.74
N SER A 266 -0.96 8.73 -2.80
CA SER A 266 -0.57 7.93 -1.64
C SER A 266 0.91 8.09 -1.26
N GLU A 267 1.80 8.13 -2.25
CA GLU A 267 3.25 8.30 -2.02
C GLU A 267 3.61 9.68 -1.51
N PHE A 268 2.83 10.70 -1.86
CA PHE A 268 3.03 12.06 -1.38
C PHE A 268 3.23 12.11 0.14
N ARG A 269 2.37 11.45 0.88
CA ARG A 269 2.45 11.38 2.34
C ARG A 269 3.75 10.75 2.84
N PHE A 270 4.19 9.68 2.19
CA PHE A 270 5.46 9.02 2.55
C PHE A 270 6.63 9.97 2.42
N ILE A 271 6.72 10.64 1.27
CA ILE A 271 7.79 11.59 0.99
C ILE A 271 7.76 12.76 1.97
N LEU A 272 6.58 13.29 2.27
CA LEU A 272 6.44 14.36 3.25
C LEU A 272 6.91 13.95 4.63
N ALA A 273 6.51 12.77 5.12
CA ALA A 273 6.96 12.27 6.40
C ALA A 273 8.49 12.25 6.49
N PHE A 274 9.17 11.90 5.40
CA PHE A 274 10.62 11.91 5.33
C PHE A 274 11.23 13.31 5.27
N ILE A 275 10.67 14.18 4.43
CA ILE A 275 11.13 15.57 4.32
C ILE A 275 11.07 16.26 5.68
N PHE A 276 9.95 16.13 6.37
CA PHE A 276 9.76 16.76 7.67
C PHE A 276 10.61 16.12 8.77
N SER A 277 10.77 14.79 8.77
CA SER A 277 11.64 14.09 9.72
C SER A 277 13.10 14.53 9.59
N VAL A 278 13.61 14.64 8.37
CA VAL A 278 14.99 15.14 8.12
C VAL A 278 15.14 16.61 8.51
N ALA A 279 14.07 17.40 8.42
CA ALA A 279 14.05 18.79 8.89
C ALA A 279 13.90 18.93 10.42
N GLY A 280 13.87 17.82 11.17
CA GLY A 280 13.81 17.82 12.63
C GLY A 280 12.40 17.93 13.21
N TYR A 281 11.35 17.69 12.42
CA TYR A 281 9.99 17.62 12.93
C TYR A 281 9.73 16.23 13.52
N GLU A 282 9.12 16.16 14.69
CA GLU A 282 8.70 14.91 15.32
C GLU A 282 7.58 14.21 14.53
N ARG A 283 6.76 14.99 13.82
CA ARG A 283 5.69 14.52 12.95
C ARG A 283 5.48 15.45 11.75
N THR A 284 4.87 14.93 10.70
CA THR A 284 4.41 15.77 9.58
C THR A 284 3.33 16.73 10.08
N PRO A 285 3.46 18.05 9.86
CA PRO A 285 2.48 19.03 10.28
C PRO A 285 1.19 18.91 9.44
N ASP A 286 0.06 19.28 10.04
CA ASP A 286 -1.23 19.26 9.34
C ASP A 286 -1.22 20.27 8.17
N VAL A 287 -0.55 21.42 8.34
CA VAL A 287 -0.37 22.47 7.34
C VAL A 287 0.99 22.32 6.62
N ILE A 288 0.97 21.65 5.48
CA ILE A 288 2.18 21.23 4.77
C ILE A 288 2.79 22.37 3.96
N PHE A 289 1.96 23.02 3.11
CA PHE A 289 2.48 23.98 2.14
C PHE A 289 2.94 25.27 2.77
N ARG A 290 2.37 25.69 3.88
CA ARG A 290 2.85 26.83 4.67
C ARG A 290 4.26 26.59 5.19
N ASP A 291 4.55 25.38 5.65
CA ASP A 291 5.84 25.06 6.28
C ASP A 291 6.91 24.65 5.27
N THR A 292 6.55 24.39 4.02
CA THR A 292 7.51 24.01 2.96
C THR A 292 8.45 25.12 2.52
N ALA A 293 8.13 26.39 2.82
CA ALA A 293 9.03 27.52 2.55
C ALA A 293 10.40 27.40 3.26
N ARG A 294 10.53 26.48 4.22
CA ARG A 294 11.76 26.19 4.96
C ARG A 294 12.67 25.18 4.27
N PHE A 295 12.21 24.56 3.18
CA PHE A 295 13.00 23.56 2.46
C PHE A 295 13.68 24.14 1.25
N ASP A 296 14.89 23.64 0.98
CA ASP A 296 15.66 23.94 -0.22
C ASP A 296 15.90 22.69 -1.08
N GLY A 297 16.28 22.92 -2.34
CA GLY A 297 16.73 21.85 -3.24
C GLY A 297 15.60 20.92 -3.74
N PRO A 298 15.90 19.62 -3.98
CA PRO A 298 14.95 18.66 -4.54
C PRO A 298 13.64 18.51 -3.75
N PRO A 299 13.65 18.46 -2.40
CA PRO A 299 12.41 18.37 -1.62
C PRO A 299 11.46 19.53 -1.87
N ALA A 300 11.95 20.78 -1.86
CA ALA A 300 11.12 21.95 -2.12
C ALA A 300 10.54 21.95 -3.54
N ARG A 301 11.36 21.61 -4.55
CA ARG A 301 10.90 21.51 -5.94
C ARG A 301 9.80 20.46 -6.08
N TRP A 302 9.94 19.33 -5.43
CA TRP A 302 8.96 18.26 -5.50
C TRP A 302 7.62 18.65 -4.86
N VAL A 303 7.65 19.21 -3.65
CA VAL A 303 6.42 19.70 -2.97
C VAL A 303 5.71 20.77 -3.81
N ASN A 304 6.47 21.68 -4.43
CA ASN A 304 5.91 22.69 -5.31
C ASN A 304 5.28 22.09 -6.57
N ARG A 305 5.88 21.07 -7.18
CA ARG A 305 5.28 20.33 -8.32
C ARG A 305 4.00 19.63 -7.91
N TYR A 306 4.01 18.94 -6.77
CA TYR A 306 2.82 18.31 -6.25
C TYR A 306 1.70 19.32 -5.98
N GLY A 307 2.02 20.46 -5.39
CA GLY A 307 1.06 21.55 -5.18
C GLY A 307 0.41 22.06 -6.46
N LYS A 308 1.11 22.00 -7.62
CA LYS A 308 0.52 22.35 -8.93
C LYS A 308 -0.51 21.32 -9.40
N ILE A 309 -0.29 20.04 -9.12
CA ILE A 309 -1.27 18.99 -9.47
C ILE A 309 -2.58 19.19 -8.70
N LEU A 310 -2.51 19.65 -7.46
CA LEU A 310 -3.70 19.96 -6.67
C LEU A 310 -4.53 21.15 -7.25
N HIS A 311 -3.99 21.94 -8.17
CA HIS A 311 -4.76 22.98 -8.86
C HIS A 311 -5.87 22.46 -9.78
N TYR A 312 -5.89 21.14 -10.08
CA TYR A 312 -7.01 20.53 -10.81
C TYR A 312 -8.30 20.48 -9.99
N PHE A 313 -8.19 20.66 -8.68
CA PHE A 313 -9.32 20.82 -7.77
C PHE A 313 -9.56 22.30 -7.50
N SER A 314 -10.82 22.71 -7.48
CA SER A 314 -11.20 24.01 -6.98
C SER A 314 -11.08 24.03 -5.45
N THR A 315 -10.70 25.17 -4.87
CA THR A 315 -10.72 25.33 -3.41
C THR A 315 -12.13 25.27 -2.83
N ALA A 316 -13.16 25.58 -3.64
CA ALA A 316 -14.56 25.44 -3.24
C ALA A 316 -15.01 23.98 -3.13
N ASP A 317 -14.35 23.06 -3.83
CA ASP A 317 -14.69 21.63 -3.80
C ASP A 317 -14.12 20.91 -2.55
N ILE A 318 -13.16 21.49 -1.83
CA ILE A 318 -12.44 20.82 -0.75
C ILE A 318 -13.36 20.39 0.41
N PRO A 319 -14.28 21.23 0.91
CA PRO A 319 -15.23 20.80 1.93
C PRO A 319 -16.08 19.63 1.48
N ASP A 320 -16.56 19.64 0.21
CA ASP A 320 -17.39 18.57 -0.34
C ASP A 320 -16.58 17.26 -0.50
N LEU A 321 -15.32 17.35 -0.94
CA LEU A 321 -14.43 16.19 -1.01
C LEU A 321 -14.11 15.61 0.37
N LEU A 322 -13.99 16.45 1.40
CA LEU A 322 -13.79 15.99 2.76
C LEU A 322 -15.03 15.28 3.30
N ILE A 323 -16.22 15.79 3.02
CA ILE A 323 -17.49 15.14 3.35
C ILE A 323 -17.58 13.80 2.62
N LEU A 324 -17.31 13.78 1.31
CA LEU A 324 -17.32 12.57 0.49
C LEU A 324 -16.35 11.49 1.05
N ALA A 325 -15.13 11.89 1.42
CA ALA A 325 -14.16 10.96 2.00
C ALA A 325 -14.61 10.37 3.34
N LYS A 326 -15.26 11.18 4.18
CA LYS A 326 -15.85 10.74 5.44
C LYS A 326 -17.03 9.80 5.23
N ASP A 327 -17.89 10.09 4.29
CA ASP A 327 -19.01 9.23 3.94
C ASP A 327 -18.52 7.88 3.44
N LEU A 328 -17.50 7.85 2.57
CA LEU A 328 -16.85 6.62 2.12
C LEU A 328 -16.21 5.85 3.29
N LEU A 329 -15.61 6.54 4.26
CA LEU A 329 -15.07 5.90 5.46
C LEU A 329 -16.17 5.22 6.30
N GLU A 330 -17.30 5.88 6.51
CA GLU A 330 -18.42 5.30 7.27
C GLU A 330 -19.06 4.12 6.54
N GLU A 331 -19.18 4.18 5.22
CA GLU A 331 -19.61 3.03 4.41
C GLU A 331 -18.63 1.87 4.49
N GLY A 332 -17.34 2.15 4.41
CA GLY A 332 -16.28 1.14 4.58
C GLY A 332 -16.34 0.49 5.97
N ARG A 333 -16.61 1.28 7.01
CA ARG A 333 -16.83 0.80 8.38
C ARG A 333 -18.05 -0.13 8.47
N ALA A 334 -19.16 0.25 7.85
CA ALA A 334 -20.38 -0.56 7.83
C ALA A 334 -20.17 -1.90 7.11
N LEU A 335 -19.50 -1.88 5.95
CA LEU A 335 -19.17 -3.10 5.19
C LEU A 335 -18.21 -4.02 5.95
N ALA A 336 -17.19 -3.46 6.61
CA ALA A 336 -16.28 -4.23 7.44
C ALA A 336 -17.01 -4.95 8.59
N LEU A 337 -17.97 -4.27 9.24
CA LEU A 337 -18.79 -4.84 10.29
C LEU A 337 -19.72 -5.95 9.77
N MET A 338 -20.35 -5.77 8.61
CA MET A 338 -21.26 -6.76 8.03
C MET A 338 -20.53 -8.03 7.59
N ASN A 339 -19.36 -7.89 6.98
CA ASN A 339 -18.70 -9.02 6.33
C ASN A 339 -17.70 -9.76 7.25
N HIS A 340 -17.18 -9.10 8.28
CA HIS A 340 -16.18 -9.66 9.19
C HIS A 340 -16.59 -9.60 10.67
N GLY A 341 -17.85 -9.38 10.95
CA GLY A 341 -18.61 -9.48 12.17
C GLY A 341 -17.85 -9.10 13.46
N ARG A 342 -18.10 -7.90 14.01
CA ARG A 342 -18.10 -7.78 15.48
C ARG A 342 -19.41 -8.37 15.99
N ARG A 343 -19.37 -9.25 16.98
CA ARG A 343 -20.51 -9.34 17.92
C ARG A 343 -20.61 -7.94 18.52
N ILE A 344 -21.64 -7.21 18.11
CA ILE A 344 -21.93 -5.86 18.62
C ILE A 344 -22.51 -6.09 20.01
N ASP A 345 -21.70 -6.00 21.05
CA ASP A 345 -22.19 -5.96 22.44
C ASP A 345 -22.84 -4.61 22.80
N ASP A 346 -22.85 -3.65 21.85
CA ASP A 346 -23.52 -2.37 22.05
C ASP A 346 -24.17 -1.82 20.77
N PRO A 347 -25.47 -2.15 20.53
CA PRO A 347 -26.20 -1.66 19.37
C PRO A 347 -26.56 -0.17 19.44
N THR A 348 -26.29 0.53 20.56
CA THR A 348 -26.71 1.92 20.74
C THR A 348 -25.79 2.94 20.11
N LYS A 349 -24.58 2.55 19.68
CA LYS A 349 -23.59 3.46 19.09
C LYS A 349 -23.75 3.73 17.59
N PHE A 350 -24.64 3.01 16.89
CA PHE A 350 -24.81 3.16 15.45
C PHE A 350 -26.26 3.42 15.06
N ARG A 351 -26.65 4.71 15.05
CA ARG A 351 -27.84 5.13 14.30
C ARG A 351 -27.44 5.36 12.85
N ILE A 352 -27.65 4.37 12.00
CA ILE A 352 -27.67 4.56 10.56
C ILE A 352 -28.92 5.39 10.25
N ARG A 353 -28.74 6.62 9.77
CA ARG A 353 -29.83 7.35 9.13
C ARG A 353 -30.14 6.63 7.83
N ALA A 354 -31.26 5.93 7.81
CA ALA A 354 -31.89 5.50 6.57
C ALA A 354 -32.31 6.78 5.83
N VAL A 355 -31.83 6.97 4.61
CA VAL A 355 -32.37 7.90 3.61
C VAL A 355 -33.10 7.07 2.57
#